data_31ba92afa24933104f00095aef231c99
#
_entry.id   31ba92afa24933104f00095aef231c99
#
_cell.length_a   1.000
_cell.length_b   1.000
_cell.length_c   1.000
_cell.angle_alpha   90.00
_cell.angle_beta   90.00
_cell.angle_gamma   90.00
#
_symmetry.space_group_name_H-M   'P 1'
#
loop_
_entity.id
_entity.type
_entity.pdbx_description
1 polymer ?
#
loop_
_entity_poly.entity_id
_entity_poly.type
_entity_poly.pdbx_seq_one_letter_code
_entity_poly.pdbx_strand_id
1 'polypeptide(L)'
;MDRVKGYKVFNHDWTCSPNGNTKQYTCPGKFEEDIKPVRCGHGMHFCRKASDCFNYYDFDPENKVAEVVAYGYIVEKDDKCCTNKLEIVREIPWQELLTIVNTGKDCTGFCNTGGWNTGNWNTGNRNTGGWNTGNRNTGNWNTGDWNKSSRNTGCFNTEEQKIMLFNKPSNMTYGDWFISGARCLLNQMPKDVVEWVCEEDMTDEEKETYPTYKTTGGYLKVLDESECGQIWWDSLTDDKKNIIKSIPNFDAEIFKQCTWIDVESEIE
;
A
#
# COMPACT_ATOMS: atom_id res chain seq x y z
N MET A 1 30.25 16.67 7.23
CA MET A 1 29.05 16.30 6.43
C MET A 1 28.84 14.81 6.62
N ASP A 2 27.66 14.44 7.03
CA ASP A 2 27.34 13.05 7.29
C ASP A 2 27.27 12.28 5.98
N ARG A 3 27.93 11.10 5.97
CA ARG A 3 27.85 10.18 4.84
C ARG A 3 26.72 9.21 5.08
N VAL A 4 25.77 9.13 4.14
CA VAL A 4 24.63 8.23 4.23
C VAL A 4 24.79 7.13 3.19
N LYS A 5 24.86 5.89 3.66
CA LYS A 5 24.87 4.69 2.81
C LYS A 5 23.45 4.32 2.37
N GLY A 6 23.34 3.76 1.19
CA GLY A 6 22.08 3.24 0.66
C GLY A 6 22.27 2.47 -0.63
N TYR A 7 21.18 2.32 -1.35
CA TYR A 7 21.08 1.53 -2.57
C TYR A 7 20.39 2.34 -3.66
N LYS A 8 20.76 2.08 -4.89
CA LYS A 8 20.13 2.70 -6.06
C LYS A 8 20.01 1.69 -7.19
N VAL A 9 18.87 1.70 -7.86
CA VAL A 9 18.61 0.91 -9.07
C VAL A 9 18.75 1.80 -10.30
N PHE A 10 19.23 1.23 -11.38
CA PHE A 10 19.41 1.82 -12.69
C PHE A 10 18.86 0.87 -13.76
N ASN A 11 18.57 1.40 -14.92
CA ASN A 11 18.33 0.59 -16.11
C ASN A 11 19.59 -0.27 -16.45
N HIS A 12 19.44 -1.26 -17.32
CA HIS A 12 20.51 -2.17 -17.76
C HIS A 12 21.78 -1.46 -18.26
N ASP A 13 21.65 -0.25 -18.77
CA ASP A 13 22.72 0.58 -19.34
C ASP A 13 23.26 1.64 -18.36
N TRP A 14 22.98 1.52 -17.06
CA TRP A 14 23.35 2.49 -16.03
C TRP A 14 22.68 3.85 -16.19
N THR A 15 21.55 3.93 -16.82
CA THR A 15 20.75 5.16 -16.88
C THR A 15 19.65 5.22 -15.83
N CYS A 16 19.23 6.41 -15.52
CA CYS A 16 17.95 6.70 -14.85
C CYS A 16 17.22 7.79 -15.62
N SER A 17 15.92 7.66 -15.74
CA SER A 17 15.10 8.65 -16.49
C SER A 17 14.06 9.33 -15.58
N PRO A 18 14.48 10.10 -14.57
CA PRO A 18 13.54 10.83 -13.72
C PRO A 18 12.85 11.92 -14.57
N ASN A 19 11.52 11.91 -14.54
CA ASN A 19 10.70 12.93 -15.22
C ASN A 19 11.00 13.08 -16.73
N GLY A 20 11.36 11.97 -17.40
CA GLY A 20 11.66 11.98 -18.84
C GLY A 20 13.07 12.46 -19.22
N ASN A 21 13.88 12.92 -18.27
CA ASN A 21 15.27 13.28 -18.50
C ASN A 21 16.19 12.11 -18.20
N THR A 22 16.89 11.58 -19.18
CA THR A 22 17.84 10.48 -19.01
C THR A 22 19.18 10.98 -18.50
N LYS A 23 19.64 10.43 -17.39
CA LYS A 23 20.96 10.68 -16.82
C LYS A 23 21.78 9.41 -16.86
N GLN A 24 23.00 9.50 -17.40
CA GLN A 24 23.97 8.42 -17.47
C GLN A 24 24.83 8.39 -16.20
N TYR A 25 25.08 7.17 -15.71
CA TYR A 25 25.96 6.92 -14.57
C TYR A 25 27.05 5.91 -14.95
N THR A 26 28.08 5.81 -14.12
CA THR A 26 29.14 4.79 -14.18
C THR A 26 29.30 4.15 -12.81
N CYS A 27 29.70 2.88 -12.79
CA CYS A 27 29.99 2.16 -11.56
C CYS A 27 31.41 1.56 -11.61
N PRO A 28 32.31 1.94 -10.69
CA PRO A 28 32.14 2.99 -9.68
C PRO A 28 32.09 4.40 -10.30
N GLY A 29 31.61 5.39 -9.53
CA GLY A 29 31.57 6.77 -10.00
C GLY A 29 31.12 7.77 -8.94
N LYS A 30 31.52 9.05 -9.15
CA LYS A 30 31.06 10.15 -8.28
C LYS A 30 30.32 11.18 -9.11
N PHE A 31 29.18 11.64 -8.59
CA PHE A 31 28.27 12.53 -9.28
C PHE A 31 27.90 13.67 -8.36
N GLU A 32 27.97 14.88 -8.89
CA GLU A 32 27.59 16.11 -8.20
C GLU A 32 26.66 16.94 -9.09
N GLU A 33 25.68 17.58 -8.47
CA GLU A 33 24.77 18.52 -9.12
C GLU A 33 24.78 19.82 -8.31
N ASP A 34 24.92 20.93 -8.98
CA ASP A 34 24.86 22.27 -8.35
C ASP A 34 23.40 22.71 -8.17
N ILE A 35 22.68 21.92 -7.36
CA ILE A 35 21.26 22.14 -7.08
C ILE A 35 20.97 21.88 -5.61
N LYS A 36 19.89 22.48 -5.12
CA LYS A 36 19.30 22.10 -3.85
C LYS A 36 18.37 20.93 -4.08
N PRO A 37 18.63 19.75 -3.49
CA PRO A 37 17.80 18.57 -3.73
C PRO A 37 16.39 18.80 -3.22
N VAL A 38 15.41 18.36 -4.03
CA VAL A 38 13.99 18.41 -3.70
C VAL A 38 13.41 17.03 -3.99
N ARG A 39 12.68 16.47 -3.02
CA ARG A 39 12.01 15.17 -3.19
C ARG A 39 11.07 15.21 -4.39
N CYS A 40 11.13 14.19 -5.23
CA CYS A 40 10.34 14.05 -6.46
C CYS A 40 10.55 15.19 -7.48
N GLY A 41 11.61 15.98 -7.31
CA GLY A 41 11.97 17.08 -8.21
C GLY A 41 13.40 16.90 -8.73
N HIS A 42 14.31 17.68 -8.18
CA HIS A 42 15.70 17.72 -8.61
C HIS A 42 16.61 16.99 -7.62
N GLY A 43 17.62 16.28 -8.12
CA GLY A 43 18.64 15.57 -7.37
C GLY A 43 18.68 14.07 -7.65
N MET A 44 19.68 13.42 -7.09
CA MET A 44 19.91 11.99 -7.25
C MET A 44 19.20 11.22 -6.14
N HIS A 45 18.26 10.36 -6.51
CA HIS A 45 17.47 9.58 -5.58
C HIS A 45 18.13 8.22 -5.28
N PHE A 46 17.99 7.78 -4.04
CA PHE A 46 18.41 6.48 -3.54
C PHE A 46 17.53 6.05 -2.36
N CYS A 47 17.64 4.80 -1.91
CA CYS A 47 16.92 4.30 -0.73
C CYS A 47 17.91 3.76 0.30
N ARG A 48 17.56 3.78 1.58
CA ARG A 48 18.40 3.21 2.63
C ARG A 48 18.37 1.69 2.65
N LYS A 49 17.26 1.10 2.22
CA LYS A 49 17.11 -0.36 2.06
C LYS A 49 17.02 -0.68 0.58
N ALA A 50 17.66 -1.78 0.17
CA ALA A 50 17.62 -2.22 -1.22
C ALA A 50 16.21 -2.58 -1.68
N SER A 51 15.40 -3.16 -0.78
CA SER A 51 14.00 -3.50 -1.05
C SER A 51 13.16 -2.29 -1.44
N ASP A 52 13.39 -1.15 -0.81
CA ASP A 52 12.58 0.04 -1.03
C ASP A 52 12.80 0.66 -2.43
N CYS A 53 13.94 0.36 -3.06
CA CYS A 53 14.22 0.79 -4.44
C CYS A 53 13.21 0.21 -5.44
N PHE A 54 12.69 -0.98 -5.15
CA PHE A 54 11.75 -1.70 -6.02
C PHE A 54 10.29 -1.26 -5.85
N ASN A 55 10.04 -0.24 -5.05
CA ASN A 55 8.81 0.54 -5.11
C ASN A 55 8.80 1.51 -6.32
N TYR A 56 9.96 1.69 -6.97
CA TYR A 56 10.17 2.66 -8.07
C TYR A 56 10.72 2.02 -9.35
N TYR A 57 11.20 0.79 -9.29
CA TYR A 57 11.74 0.00 -10.39
C TYR A 57 11.21 -1.42 -10.32
N ASP A 58 11.04 -2.04 -11.46
CA ASP A 58 10.71 -3.46 -11.53
C ASP A 58 11.85 -4.32 -10.95
N PHE A 59 11.48 -5.39 -10.25
CA PHE A 59 12.45 -6.35 -9.73
C PHE A 59 12.89 -7.28 -10.85
N ASP A 60 13.82 -6.80 -11.65
CA ASP A 60 14.30 -7.41 -12.88
C ASP A 60 15.82 -7.66 -12.79
N PRO A 61 16.31 -8.89 -13.10
CA PRO A 61 17.74 -9.22 -13.12
C PRO A 61 18.56 -8.42 -14.17
N GLU A 62 17.92 -7.83 -15.16
CA GLU A 62 18.60 -6.97 -16.14
C GLU A 62 18.93 -5.58 -15.57
N ASN A 63 18.19 -5.12 -14.58
CA ASN A 63 18.47 -3.86 -13.91
C ASN A 63 19.79 -3.91 -13.14
N LYS A 64 20.49 -2.78 -13.14
CA LYS A 64 21.71 -2.60 -12.37
C LYS A 64 21.39 -2.09 -10.97
N VAL A 65 21.96 -2.71 -9.96
CA VAL A 65 21.79 -2.28 -8.55
C VAL A 65 23.17 -1.97 -7.98
N ALA A 66 23.30 -0.89 -7.24
CA ALA A 66 24.55 -0.51 -6.64
C ALA A 66 24.43 -0.07 -5.18
N GLU A 67 25.48 -0.30 -4.42
CA GLU A 67 25.73 0.41 -3.17
C GLU A 67 26.14 1.84 -3.47
N VAL A 68 25.53 2.79 -2.77
CA VAL A 68 25.79 4.20 -2.93
C VAL A 68 26.05 4.91 -1.59
N VAL A 69 26.77 6.01 -1.67
CA VAL A 69 27.02 6.90 -0.51
C VAL A 69 26.68 8.32 -0.90
N ALA A 70 25.70 8.92 -0.22
CA ALA A 70 25.40 10.33 -0.32
C ALA A 70 26.30 11.12 0.64
N TYR A 71 26.89 12.24 0.17
CA TYR A 71 27.81 13.07 0.96
C TYR A 71 27.59 14.58 0.83
N GLY A 72 26.48 14.98 0.20
CA GLY A 72 26.06 16.38 0.04
C GLY A 72 24.87 16.75 0.94
N TYR A 73 24.03 17.62 0.44
CA TYR A 73 22.74 17.88 1.06
C TYR A 73 21.83 16.65 0.87
N ILE A 74 21.20 16.20 1.94
CA ILE A 74 20.35 15.02 1.91
C ILE A 74 18.97 15.42 2.41
N VAL A 75 17.95 15.06 1.63
CA VAL A 75 16.54 15.16 2.00
C VAL A 75 16.00 13.73 2.06
N GLU A 76 15.47 13.37 3.22
CA GLU A 76 14.90 12.04 3.46
C GLU A 76 13.41 12.16 3.76
N LYS A 77 12.60 11.34 3.15
CA LYS A 77 11.18 11.21 3.47
C LYS A 77 10.69 9.82 3.08
N ASP A 78 10.02 9.14 4.01
CA ASP A 78 9.51 7.79 3.88
C ASP A 78 10.65 6.79 3.53
N ASP A 79 10.55 6.10 2.41
CA ASP A 79 11.50 5.09 1.93
C ASP A 79 12.56 5.64 0.95
N LYS A 80 12.51 6.95 0.61
CA LYS A 80 13.31 7.56 -0.45
C LYS A 80 14.13 8.74 0.05
N CYS A 81 15.41 8.74 -0.31
CA CYS A 81 16.34 9.83 -0.09
C CYS A 81 16.68 10.54 -1.40
N CYS A 82 17.01 11.81 -1.32
CA CYS A 82 17.50 12.61 -2.44
C CYS A 82 18.73 13.39 -2.02
N THR A 83 19.75 13.47 -2.89
CA THR A 83 21.00 14.19 -2.64
C THR A 83 21.49 14.89 -3.90
N ASN A 84 22.33 15.92 -3.70
CA ASN A 84 23.07 16.56 -4.79
C ASN A 84 24.49 15.99 -5.01
N LYS A 85 24.96 15.10 -4.11
CA LYS A 85 26.29 14.45 -4.22
C LYS A 85 26.18 12.98 -3.87
N LEU A 86 26.45 12.12 -4.87
CA LEU A 86 26.33 10.68 -4.77
C LEU A 86 27.58 9.98 -5.29
N GLU A 87 28.10 9.07 -4.51
CA GLU A 87 29.15 8.11 -4.92
C GLU A 87 28.50 6.74 -5.15
N ILE A 88 28.66 6.19 -6.33
CA ILE A 88 28.34 4.81 -6.66
C ILE A 88 29.60 4.00 -6.33
N VAL A 89 29.49 3.13 -5.32
CA VAL A 89 30.63 2.42 -4.74
C VAL A 89 30.96 1.15 -5.53
N ARG A 90 29.95 0.32 -5.73
CA ARG A 90 30.05 -0.95 -6.45
C ARG A 90 28.70 -1.42 -6.96
N GLU A 91 28.73 -2.21 -8.02
CA GLU A 91 27.57 -2.99 -8.44
C GLU A 91 27.32 -4.14 -7.44
N ILE A 92 26.04 -4.42 -7.20
CA ILE A 92 25.60 -5.59 -6.43
C ILE A 92 25.15 -6.64 -7.43
N PRO A 93 25.83 -7.78 -7.53
CA PRO A 93 25.40 -8.89 -8.36
C PRO A 93 24.03 -9.41 -7.97
N TRP A 94 23.25 -9.88 -8.95
CA TRP A 94 21.87 -10.36 -8.71
C TRP A 94 21.76 -11.38 -7.57
N GLN A 95 22.68 -12.34 -7.49
CA GLN A 95 22.68 -13.35 -6.44
C GLN A 95 22.90 -12.76 -5.04
N GLU A 96 23.74 -11.74 -4.94
CA GLU A 96 23.94 -11.00 -3.68
C GLU A 96 22.69 -10.17 -3.33
N LEU A 97 22.10 -9.51 -4.32
CA LEU A 97 20.86 -8.77 -4.14
C LEU A 97 19.74 -9.63 -3.55
N LEU A 98 19.56 -10.85 -4.05
CA LEU A 98 18.57 -11.80 -3.53
C LEU A 98 18.78 -12.10 -2.04
N THR A 99 20.01 -12.07 -1.54
CA THR A 99 20.27 -12.26 -0.11
C THR A 99 19.99 -11.00 0.72
N ILE A 100 20.13 -9.83 0.12
CA ILE A 100 19.89 -8.55 0.79
C ILE A 100 18.37 -8.26 0.92
N VAL A 101 17.59 -8.55 -0.12
CA VAL A 101 16.16 -8.24 -0.17
C VAL A 101 15.26 -9.33 0.44
N ASN A 102 15.83 -10.48 0.78
CA ASN A 102 15.11 -11.59 1.39
C ASN A 102 15.65 -11.88 2.80
N THR A 103 14.77 -12.31 3.70
CA THR A 103 15.16 -12.83 5.00
C THR A 103 14.99 -14.35 4.97
N GLY A 104 16.04 -15.09 4.59
CA GLY A 104 15.98 -16.52 4.49
C GLY A 104 17.00 -17.07 3.49
N LYS A 105 16.85 -18.34 3.12
CA LYS A 105 17.82 -19.10 2.34
C LYS A 105 17.19 -19.65 1.06
N ASP A 106 17.97 -19.61 -0.02
CA ASP A 106 17.62 -20.24 -1.31
C ASP A 106 16.27 -19.74 -1.87
N CYS A 107 15.94 -18.45 -1.68
CA CYS A 107 14.76 -17.80 -2.25
C CYS A 107 15.09 -17.25 -3.64
N THR A 108 14.14 -17.40 -4.56
CA THR A 108 14.12 -16.68 -5.84
C THR A 108 12.96 -15.72 -5.85
N GLY A 109 13.23 -14.45 -6.07
CA GLY A 109 12.22 -13.39 -5.98
C GLY A 109 12.52 -12.39 -4.88
N PHE A 110 11.50 -11.73 -4.37
CA PHE A 110 11.63 -10.49 -3.63
C PHE A 110 10.83 -10.50 -2.33
N CYS A 111 11.40 -9.92 -1.27
CA CYS A 111 10.75 -9.76 0.04
C CYS A 111 10.17 -11.07 0.62
N ASN A 112 10.92 -12.16 0.51
CA ASN A 112 10.54 -13.41 1.16
C ASN A 112 11.15 -13.51 2.56
N THR A 113 10.41 -14.11 3.48
CA THR A 113 10.87 -14.50 4.81
C THR A 113 10.77 -16.02 4.94
N GLY A 114 11.87 -16.70 5.25
CA GLY A 114 11.98 -18.16 5.26
C GLY A 114 12.72 -18.69 4.03
N GLY A 115 12.78 -20.01 3.88
CA GLY A 115 13.63 -20.66 2.87
C GLY A 115 12.88 -21.26 1.70
N TRP A 116 13.59 -21.39 0.56
CA TRP A 116 13.12 -22.06 -0.66
C TRP A 116 11.79 -21.51 -1.18
N ASN A 117 11.57 -20.21 -1.09
CA ASN A 117 10.41 -19.56 -1.69
C ASN A 117 10.72 -19.13 -3.12
N THR A 118 9.77 -19.34 -4.02
CA THR A 118 9.80 -18.85 -5.41
C THR A 118 8.66 -17.87 -5.62
N GLY A 119 8.98 -16.65 -6.02
CA GLY A 119 8.04 -15.55 -6.11
C GLY A 119 8.24 -14.51 -4.99
N ASN A 120 7.26 -13.66 -4.75
CA ASN A 120 7.45 -12.47 -3.92
C ASN A 120 6.56 -12.48 -2.68
N TRP A 121 7.02 -11.82 -1.62
CA TRP A 121 6.23 -11.55 -0.43
C TRP A 121 5.71 -12.83 0.26
N ASN A 122 6.50 -13.89 0.31
CA ASN A 122 6.12 -15.10 1.03
C ASN A 122 6.71 -15.10 2.45
N THR A 123 5.93 -15.55 3.41
CA THR A 123 6.38 -15.85 4.77
C THR A 123 6.23 -17.33 5.05
N GLY A 124 7.31 -18.00 5.39
CA GLY A 124 7.39 -19.47 5.57
C GLY A 124 8.31 -20.11 4.56
N ASN A 125 8.15 -21.40 4.30
CA ASN A 125 9.11 -22.13 3.48
C ASN A 125 8.44 -22.86 2.32
N ARG A 126 9.18 -22.98 1.21
CA ARG A 126 8.79 -23.77 0.03
C ARG A 126 7.48 -23.33 -0.61
N ASN A 127 7.22 -22.02 -0.61
CA ASN A 127 6.08 -21.47 -1.33
C ASN A 127 6.45 -21.13 -2.77
N THR A 128 5.50 -21.33 -3.68
CA THR A 128 5.61 -20.91 -5.08
C THR A 128 4.43 -19.99 -5.40
N GLY A 129 4.74 -18.78 -5.84
CA GLY A 129 3.78 -17.70 -6.03
C GLY A 129 4.06 -16.52 -5.09
N GLY A 130 3.07 -15.69 -4.83
CA GLY A 130 3.27 -14.50 -4.01
C GLY A 130 2.28 -14.38 -2.84
N TRP A 131 2.69 -13.62 -1.83
CA TRP A 131 1.82 -13.27 -0.72
C TRP A 131 1.29 -14.50 0.07
N ASN A 132 2.10 -15.55 0.20
CA ASN A 132 1.72 -16.71 0.99
C ASN A 132 2.27 -16.60 2.40
N THR A 133 1.47 -16.99 3.38
CA THR A 133 1.87 -17.18 4.77
C THR A 133 1.68 -18.66 5.15
N GLY A 134 2.76 -19.32 5.53
CA GLY A 134 2.79 -20.76 5.80
C GLY A 134 3.76 -21.49 4.87
N ASN A 135 3.59 -22.79 4.71
CA ASN A 135 4.59 -23.59 4.00
C ASN A 135 3.99 -24.39 2.85
N ARG A 136 4.81 -24.63 1.82
CA ARG A 136 4.48 -25.53 0.70
C ARG A 136 3.20 -25.16 -0.04
N ASN A 137 2.92 -23.86 -0.13
CA ASN A 137 1.80 -23.35 -0.92
C ASN A 137 2.23 -23.15 -2.37
N THR A 138 1.30 -23.41 -3.28
CA THR A 138 1.40 -23.03 -4.70
C THR A 138 0.21 -22.13 -5.02
N GLY A 139 0.46 -21.00 -5.64
CA GLY A 139 -0.55 -19.96 -5.85
C GLY A 139 -0.24 -18.72 -5.03
N ASN A 140 -1.19 -17.81 -4.93
CA ASN A 140 -1.01 -16.52 -4.29
C ASN A 140 -2.01 -16.31 -3.15
N TRP A 141 -1.63 -15.49 -2.17
CA TRP A 141 -2.48 -15.10 -1.04
C TRP A 141 -3.02 -16.29 -0.24
N ASN A 142 -2.21 -17.30 0.00
CA ASN A 142 -2.61 -18.41 0.87
C ASN A 142 -2.14 -18.17 2.31
N THR A 143 -2.99 -18.53 3.26
CA THR A 143 -2.65 -18.59 4.68
C THR A 143 -2.84 -20.02 5.17
N GLY A 144 -1.77 -20.68 5.57
CA GLY A 144 -1.73 -22.10 5.95
C GLY A 144 -0.78 -22.90 5.08
N ASP A 145 -0.93 -24.20 5.01
CA ASP A 145 0.06 -25.09 4.42
C ASP A 145 -0.52 -25.99 3.31
N TRP A 146 0.35 -26.33 2.36
CA TRP A 146 0.04 -27.32 1.33
C TRP A 146 -1.11 -26.96 0.38
N ASN A 147 -1.42 -25.68 0.22
CA ASN A 147 -2.45 -25.27 -0.73
C ASN A 147 -1.90 -25.27 -2.18
N LYS A 148 -2.73 -25.65 -3.13
CA LYS A 148 -2.40 -25.79 -4.57
C LYS A 148 -3.16 -24.80 -5.46
N SER A 149 -3.95 -23.93 -4.88
CA SER A 149 -4.64 -22.83 -5.55
C SER A 149 -4.44 -21.53 -4.77
N SER A 150 -5.04 -20.45 -5.23
CA SER A 150 -4.87 -19.13 -4.61
C SER A 150 -5.99 -18.79 -3.63
N ARG A 151 -5.72 -17.84 -2.73
CA ARG A 151 -6.68 -17.25 -1.79
C ARG A 151 -7.33 -18.26 -0.83
N ASN A 152 -6.53 -19.21 -0.37
CA ASN A 152 -7.01 -20.21 0.59
C ASN A 152 -6.59 -19.85 2.01
N THR A 153 -7.48 -20.16 2.96
CA THR A 153 -7.17 -20.20 4.38
C THR A 153 -7.30 -21.65 4.86
N GLY A 154 -6.30 -22.14 5.58
CA GLY A 154 -6.23 -23.55 6.00
C GLY A 154 -5.26 -24.37 5.14
N CYS A 155 -5.44 -25.67 5.10
CA CYS A 155 -4.46 -26.59 4.52
C CYS A 155 -5.08 -27.55 3.50
N PHE A 156 -4.24 -27.99 2.53
CA PHE A 156 -4.59 -28.98 1.52
C PHE A 156 -5.74 -28.59 0.59
N ASN A 157 -5.93 -27.30 0.34
CA ASN A 157 -6.93 -26.84 -0.62
C ASN A 157 -6.38 -26.87 -2.05
N THR A 158 -7.16 -27.40 -2.95
CA THR A 158 -6.82 -27.51 -4.38
C THR A 158 -7.61 -26.55 -5.26
N GLU A 159 -8.65 -25.93 -4.72
CA GLU A 159 -9.53 -24.99 -5.37
C GLU A 159 -9.64 -23.71 -4.53
N GLU A 160 -10.01 -22.58 -5.16
CA GLU A 160 -10.28 -21.34 -4.44
C GLU A 160 -11.54 -21.51 -3.59
N GLN A 161 -11.42 -21.17 -2.31
CA GLN A 161 -12.52 -21.35 -1.35
C GLN A 161 -13.63 -20.35 -1.57
N LYS A 162 -14.86 -20.81 -1.31
CA LYS A 162 -16.00 -19.91 -1.15
C LYS A 162 -15.90 -19.14 0.15
N ILE A 163 -16.21 -17.84 0.10
CA ILE A 163 -16.12 -16.97 1.28
C ILE A 163 -17.40 -17.01 2.10
N MET A 164 -17.23 -16.75 3.40
CA MET A 164 -18.35 -16.47 4.30
C MET A 164 -18.75 -15.01 4.11
N LEU A 165 -20.04 -14.75 4.01
CA LEU A 165 -20.63 -13.42 4.00
C LEU A 165 -21.72 -13.36 5.05
N PHE A 166 -21.70 -12.35 5.90
CA PHE A 166 -22.65 -12.20 7.00
C PHE A 166 -22.77 -13.45 7.87
N ASN A 167 -21.58 -14.00 8.24
CA ASN A 167 -21.46 -15.23 9.08
C ASN A 167 -22.08 -16.51 8.46
N LYS A 168 -22.43 -16.51 7.19
CA LYS A 168 -23.06 -17.64 6.49
C LYS A 168 -22.24 -18.00 5.24
N PRO A 169 -22.20 -19.32 4.85
CA PRO A 169 -21.57 -19.71 3.60
C PRO A 169 -22.21 -19.02 2.40
N SER A 170 -21.38 -18.61 1.44
CA SER A 170 -21.83 -18.02 0.19
C SER A 170 -21.36 -18.85 -1.01
N ASN A 171 -21.90 -18.55 -2.20
CA ASN A 171 -21.42 -19.14 -3.44
C ASN A 171 -20.32 -18.31 -4.11
N MET A 172 -19.91 -17.19 -3.51
CA MET A 172 -18.87 -16.32 -4.04
C MET A 172 -17.48 -16.77 -3.59
N THR A 173 -16.51 -16.64 -4.51
CA THR A 173 -15.09 -16.65 -4.17
C THR A 173 -14.66 -15.24 -3.73
N TYR A 174 -13.44 -15.11 -3.18
CA TYR A 174 -12.88 -13.79 -2.93
C TYR A 174 -12.66 -13.01 -4.25
N GLY A 175 -12.36 -13.71 -5.34
CA GLY A 175 -12.25 -13.10 -6.67
C GLY A 175 -13.57 -12.48 -7.12
N ASP A 176 -14.70 -13.19 -6.94
CA ASP A 176 -16.04 -12.67 -7.26
C ASP A 176 -16.37 -11.43 -6.41
N TRP A 177 -16.08 -11.50 -5.11
CA TRP A 177 -16.24 -10.35 -4.21
C TRP A 177 -15.40 -9.16 -4.65
N PHE A 178 -14.14 -9.41 -5.03
CA PHE A 178 -13.19 -8.36 -5.40
C PHE A 178 -13.66 -7.50 -6.57
N ILE A 179 -14.37 -8.10 -7.54
CA ILE A 179 -14.91 -7.41 -8.73
C ILE A 179 -16.38 -7.03 -8.60
N SER A 180 -17.01 -7.29 -7.45
CA SER A 180 -18.45 -7.03 -7.26
C SER A 180 -18.76 -5.54 -7.24
N GLY A 181 -19.91 -5.17 -7.77
CA GLY A 181 -20.43 -3.80 -7.73
C GLY A 181 -20.59 -3.28 -6.30
N ALA A 182 -21.03 -4.14 -5.38
CA ALA A 182 -21.17 -3.79 -3.96
C ALA A 182 -19.83 -3.37 -3.35
N ARG A 183 -18.76 -4.14 -3.55
CA ARG A 183 -17.43 -3.77 -3.06
C ARG A 183 -16.92 -2.48 -3.72
N CYS A 184 -17.18 -2.31 -5.00
CA CYS A 184 -16.79 -1.08 -5.71
C CYS A 184 -17.47 0.16 -5.11
N LEU A 185 -18.73 0.06 -4.73
CA LEU A 185 -19.47 1.14 -4.05
C LEU A 185 -18.93 1.37 -2.64
N LEU A 186 -18.78 0.31 -1.83
CA LEU A 186 -18.28 0.42 -0.45
C LEU A 186 -16.87 1.04 -0.38
N ASN A 187 -16.02 0.79 -1.37
CA ASN A 187 -14.69 1.43 -1.44
C ASN A 187 -14.75 2.95 -1.76
N GLN A 188 -15.90 3.49 -2.14
CA GLN A 188 -16.10 4.92 -2.38
C GLN A 188 -16.57 5.66 -1.12
N MET A 189 -16.86 4.93 -0.04
CA MET A 189 -17.23 5.53 1.23
C MET A 189 -16.10 6.44 1.73
N PRO A 190 -16.36 7.73 1.96
CA PRO A 190 -15.35 8.66 2.44
C PRO A 190 -14.95 8.32 3.89
N LYS A 191 -13.70 8.56 4.22
CA LYS A 191 -13.17 8.33 5.58
C LYS A 191 -13.06 9.61 6.39
N ASP A 192 -12.87 10.72 5.67
CA ASP A 192 -12.68 12.04 6.28
C ASP A 192 -13.64 13.01 5.59
N VAL A 193 -14.71 13.37 6.24
CA VAL A 193 -15.64 14.42 5.81
C VAL A 193 -15.54 15.56 6.80
N VAL A 194 -15.54 16.79 6.29
CA VAL A 194 -15.62 17.99 7.11
C VAL A 194 -16.94 18.68 6.85
N GLU A 195 -17.61 19.09 7.92
CA GLU A 195 -18.86 19.82 7.89
C GLU A 195 -18.62 21.24 8.43
N TRP A 196 -19.25 22.24 7.81
CA TRP A 196 -19.22 23.58 8.34
C TRP A 196 -20.37 23.75 9.36
N VAL A 197 -20.01 23.99 10.62
CA VAL A 197 -20.97 24.28 11.69
C VAL A 197 -21.04 25.78 11.86
N CYS A 198 -22.23 26.36 11.61
CA CYS A 198 -22.50 27.79 11.79
C CYS A 198 -22.52 28.16 13.29
N GLU A 199 -22.19 29.41 13.61
CA GLU A 199 -22.18 29.94 15.00
C GLU A 199 -23.48 29.67 15.75
N GLU A 200 -24.61 29.73 15.08
CA GLU A 200 -25.97 29.52 15.64
C GLU A 200 -26.20 28.05 16.04
N ASP A 201 -25.52 27.11 15.38
CA ASP A 201 -25.65 25.66 15.62
C ASP A 201 -24.58 25.12 16.57
N MET A 202 -23.59 25.96 16.95
CA MET A 202 -22.50 25.57 17.85
C MET A 202 -22.96 25.45 19.31
N THR A 203 -22.54 24.34 19.94
CA THR A 203 -22.65 24.18 21.39
C THR A 203 -21.73 25.12 22.17
N ASP A 204 -21.96 25.31 23.46
CA ASP A 204 -21.08 26.15 24.31
C ASP A 204 -19.66 25.56 24.40
N GLU A 205 -19.50 24.22 24.44
CA GLU A 205 -18.22 23.55 24.47
C GLU A 205 -17.44 23.74 23.14
N GLU A 206 -18.13 23.71 22.01
CA GLU A 206 -17.54 23.97 20.70
C GLU A 206 -17.11 25.44 20.57
N LYS A 207 -17.89 26.38 21.13
CA LYS A 207 -17.54 27.80 21.15
C LYS A 207 -16.30 28.09 22.00
N GLU A 208 -16.09 27.33 23.07
CA GLU A 208 -14.88 27.43 23.89
C GLU A 208 -13.67 26.82 23.17
N THR A 209 -13.87 25.70 22.47
CA THR A 209 -12.81 24.99 21.78
C THR A 209 -12.32 25.69 20.51
N TYR A 210 -13.25 26.35 19.79
CA TYR A 210 -12.98 27.04 18.51
C TYR A 210 -13.32 28.54 18.57
N PRO A 211 -12.62 29.35 19.38
CA PRO A 211 -13.00 30.75 19.64
C PRO A 211 -12.90 31.64 18.38
N THR A 212 -12.30 31.17 17.30
CA THR A 212 -12.24 31.83 16.01
C THR A 212 -13.58 31.95 15.31
N TYR A 213 -14.63 31.21 15.76
CA TYR A 213 -15.97 31.27 15.20
C TYR A 213 -16.55 32.70 15.19
N LYS A 214 -16.14 33.55 16.15
CA LYS A 214 -16.56 34.97 16.22
C LYS A 214 -16.15 35.80 15.00
N THR A 215 -15.12 35.39 14.30
CA THR A 215 -14.63 36.08 13.10
C THR A 215 -14.93 35.33 11.81
N THR A 216 -15.07 34.01 11.88
CA THR A 216 -15.35 33.14 10.73
C THR A 216 -16.85 32.84 10.55
N GLY A 217 -17.68 33.06 11.60
CA GLY A 217 -19.07 32.69 11.59
C GLY A 217 -19.35 31.21 11.80
N GLY A 218 -18.35 30.43 12.24
CA GLY A 218 -18.46 29.01 12.46
C GLY A 218 -17.08 28.31 12.45
N TYR A 219 -17.06 26.98 12.43
CA TYR A 219 -15.86 26.16 12.35
C TYR A 219 -16.06 24.93 11.46
N LEU A 220 -14.94 24.29 11.05
CA LEU A 220 -14.96 23.01 10.34
C LEU A 220 -14.91 21.87 11.37
N LYS A 221 -16.00 21.11 11.47
CA LYS A 221 -16.08 19.87 12.23
C LYS A 221 -15.55 18.72 11.36
N VAL A 222 -14.61 17.95 11.87
CA VAL A 222 -14.21 16.68 11.25
C VAL A 222 -15.15 15.60 11.78
N LEU A 223 -15.87 14.96 10.88
CA LEU A 223 -16.79 13.88 11.21
C LEU A 223 -16.03 12.57 11.45
N ASP A 224 -16.53 11.73 12.34
CA ASP A 224 -15.94 10.40 12.53
C ASP A 224 -16.38 9.41 11.42
N GLU A 225 -15.76 8.21 11.38
CA GLU A 225 -16.05 7.22 10.35
C GLU A 225 -17.53 6.77 10.35
N SER A 226 -18.22 6.79 11.49
CA SER A 226 -19.62 6.39 11.60
C SER A 226 -20.55 7.43 11.00
N GLU A 227 -20.30 8.71 11.28
CA GLU A 227 -21.06 9.84 10.72
C GLU A 227 -20.84 9.92 9.20
N CYS A 228 -19.59 9.79 8.75
CA CYS A 228 -19.25 9.77 7.31
C CYS A 228 -19.94 8.63 6.55
N GLY A 229 -19.98 7.45 7.15
CA GLY A 229 -20.63 6.27 6.57
C GLY A 229 -22.11 6.48 6.37
N GLN A 230 -22.82 7.00 7.38
CA GLN A 230 -24.28 7.24 7.30
C GLN A 230 -24.63 8.30 6.27
N ILE A 231 -23.94 9.44 6.28
CA ILE A 231 -24.14 10.53 5.29
C ILE A 231 -23.94 10.02 3.87
N TRP A 232 -22.87 9.22 3.65
CA TRP A 232 -22.62 8.60 2.35
C TRP A 232 -23.76 7.68 1.94
N TRP A 233 -24.21 6.79 2.85
CA TRP A 233 -25.34 5.88 2.59
C TRP A 233 -26.59 6.63 2.19
N ASP A 234 -26.95 7.68 2.92
CA ASP A 234 -28.15 8.48 2.71
C ASP A 234 -28.10 9.22 1.36
N SER A 235 -26.90 9.59 0.92
CA SER A 235 -26.67 10.21 -0.40
C SER A 235 -26.79 9.26 -1.59
N LEU A 236 -26.78 7.92 -1.37
CA LEU A 236 -26.87 6.94 -2.44
C LEU A 236 -28.30 6.88 -3.03
N THR A 237 -28.34 6.67 -4.36
CA THR A 237 -29.60 6.31 -5.03
C THR A 237 -30.09 4.92 -4.62
N ASP A 238 -31.40 4.67 -4.72
CA ASP A 238 -31.98 3.35 -4.42
C ASP A 238 -31.32 2.22 -5.19
N ASP A 239 -30.97 2.42 -6.45
CA ASP A 239 -30.26 1.42 -7.25
C ASP A 239 -28.92 1.02 -6.62
N LYS A 240 -28.15 1.99 -6.13
CA LYS A 240 -26.87 1.74 -5.46
C LYS A 240 -27.07 1.06 -4.10
N LYS A 241 -28.06 1.49 -3.32
CA LYS A 241 -28.46 0.84 -2.07
C LYS A 241 -28.86 -0.62 -2.32
N ASN A 242 -29.64 -0.88 -3.37
CA ASN A 242 -30.05 -2.23 -3.77
C ASN A 242 -28.86 -3.12 -4.20
N ILE A 243 -27.86 -2.57 -4.88
CA ILE A 243 -26.63 -3.32 -5.21
C ILE A 243 -25.94 -3.80 -3.92
N ILE A 244 -25.83 -2.96 -2.90
CA ILE A 244 -25.23 -3.36 -1.61
C ILE A 244 -26.14 -4.37 -0.88
N LYS A 245 -27.45 -4.12 -0.81
CA LYS A 245 -28.40 -5.05 -0.18
C LYS A 245 -28.51 -6.39 -0.92
N SER A 246 -28.06 -6.48 -2.18
CA SER A 246 -28.02 -7.72 -2.96
C SER A 246 -26.82 -8.62 -2.66
N ILE A 247 -25.90 -8.22 -1.77
CA ILE A 247 -24.81 -9.09 -1.31
C ILE A 247 -25.40 -10.38 -0.74
N PRO A 248 -24.91 -11.56 -1.14
CA PRO A 248 -25.44 -12.82 -0.64
C PRO A 248 -25.46 -12.86 0.90
N ASN A 249 -26.58 -13.30 1.46
CA ASN A 249 -26.85 -13.38 2.89
C ASN A 249 -26.89 -12.01 3.61
N PHE A 250 -27.13 -10.92 2.87
CA PHE A 250 -27.15 -9.57 3.48
C PHE A 250 -27.98 -9.57 4.76
N ASP A 251 -27.41 -8.94 5.79
CA ASP A 251 -28.00 -8.85 7.11
C ASP A 251 -27.73 -7.42 7.63
N ALA A 252 -28.80 -6.68 7.81
CA ALA A 252 -28.73 -5.25 8.14
C ALA A 252 -28.02 -4.99 9.47
N GLU A 253 -28.26 -5.84 10.47
CA GLU A 253 -27.66 -5.70 11.79
C GLU A 253 -26.16 -5.97 11.75
N ILE A 254 -25.72 -7.05 11.06
CA ILE A 254 -24.30 -7.34 10.88
C ILE A 254 -23.63 -6.25 10.03
N PHE A 255 -24.33 -5.74 9.02
CA PHE A 255 -23.82 -4.66 8.19
C PHE A 255 -23.57 -3.41 9.04
N LYS A 256 -24.55 -3.03 9.89
CA LYS A 256 -24.42 -1.93 10.84
C LYS A 256 -23.26 -2.12 11.82
N GLN A 257 -23.09 -3.32 12.36
CA GLN A 257 -21.95 -3.62 13.25
C GLN A 257 -20.59 -3.47 12.57
N CYS A 258 -20.49 -3.75 11.27
CA CYS A 258 -19.23 -3.68 10.51
C CYS A 258 -18.94 -2.29 9.93
N THR A 259 -19.96 -1.47 9.68
CA THR A 259 -19.83 -0.22 8.94
C THR A 259 -20.40 0.99 9.67
N TRP A 260 -21.07 0.78 10.80
CA TRP A 260 -21.90 1.75 11.55
C TRP A 260 -23.08 2.33 10.73
N ILE A 261 -23.31 1.88 9.50
CA ILE A 261 -24.39 2.36 8.66
C ILE A 261 -25.70 1.65 9.03
N ASP A 262 -26.72 2.43 9.40
CA ASP A 262 -28.08 1.95 9.58
C ASP A 262 -28.83 2.04 8.24
N VAL A 263 -29.07 0.89 7.63
CA VAL A 263 -29.76 0.80 6.33
C VAL A 263 -31.29 0.89 6.44
N GLU A 264 -31.83 0.89 7.65
CA GLU A 264 -33.26 0.97 7.98
C GLU A 264 -33.63 2.33 8.58
N SER A 265 -32.65 3.24 8.85
CA SER A 265 -32.96 4.58 9.29
C SER A 265 -33.73 5.32 8.21
N GLU A 266 -34.95 5.72 8.51
CA GLU A 266 -35.69 6.69 7.68
C GLU A 266 -35.15 8.09 7.99
N ILE A 267 -34.83 8.85 6.94
CA ILE A 267 -34.47 10.27 7.09
C ILE A 267 -35.76 10.99 7.50
N GLU A 268 -35.86 11.47 8.76
CA GLU A 268 -36.95 12.36 9.21
C GLU A 268 -36.83 13.74 8.53
#